data_160a0b91b55814fd0c8ba8c61c64707c
#
_entry.id   160a0b91b55814fd0c8ba8c61c64707c
#
_cell.length_a   1.000
_cell.length_b   1.000
_cell.length_c   1.000
_cell.angle_alpha   90.00
_cell.angle_beta   90.00
_cell.angle_gamma   90.00
#
_symmetry.space_group_name_H-M   'P 1'
#
loop_
_entity.id
_entity.type
_entity.pdbx_description
1 polymer ?
#
loop_
_entity_poly.entity_id
_entity_poly.type
_entity_poly.pdbx_seq_one_letter_code
_entity_poly.pdbx_strand_id
1 'polypeptide(L)'
;MNRVLAPDRLATLVGDFPRSPAYRGLRQALQELIGDGRIPLDTRLPSERAVSEALGVSRNTVTRAYADLVAAGFATARQGAGTFATVPLDRRRAHDHALHAVGTAPSSGVAIDLNCAAGAATPGVAAAYARALEALPAYLASDGYLPSGLPALRARVAATYTQRGLPTTPEQIVITSGALSAIAIIARALSRPGDRLMIESPVYSNAIEALRLGGARLVSAPMGDPLGEDGWDLAAIEATLRQTSPRLAYLIPDFQNPTGFLMGETQRAHYAAALRATRTIALVDETLQSTRLSDAPMPAPFAAFAADAFTIGSASKRCWGGLRVGWIRAPREHIERLIATRVQMDLGSSLFDQLVVAEMLDAHGALAARRAQMRERRDILAQALREHLPDWRFRLPEGGLSLWVRMPHGSATALAADVERKGVYLAPGPVFSVEGGNDQWLRIPYAKPEAMLVQAVRVMAETWKAHPRDARHQRDAVKRLIA
;
A
#
# COMPACT_ATOMS: atom_id res chain seq x y z
N MET A 1 -21.44 7.58 -11.35
CA MET A 1 -21.56 6.96 -12.69
C MET A 1 -21.51 5.45 -12.51
N ASN A 2 -22.56 4.71 -12.88
CA ASN A 2 -22.53 3.25 -12.81
C ASN A 2 -21.50 2.71 -13.83
N ARG A 3 -20.46 2.02 -13.34
CA ARG A 3 -19.51 1.34 -14.22
C ARG A 3 -20.20 0.16 -14.91
N VAL A 4 -19.98 -0.01 -16.21
CA VAL A 4 -20.49 -1.15 -17.00
C VAL A 4 -19.31 -1.99 -17.41
N LEU A 5 -19.33 -3.29 -17.10
CA LEU A 5 -18.29 -4.24 -17.50
C LEU A 5 -18.61 -4.76 -18.93
N ALA A 6 -17.63 -4.66 -19.84
CA ALA A 6 -17.75 -5.22 -21.18
C ALA A 6 -17.68 -6.75 -21.14
N PRO A 7 -18.45 -7.48 -22.01
CA PRO A 7 -18.45 -8.95 -22.04
C PRO A 7 -17.06 -9.56 -22.28
N ASP A 8 -16.29 -9.03 -23.24
CA ASP A 8 -14.94 -9.51 -23.56
C ASP A 8 -13.95 -9.30 -22.39
N ARG A 9 -14.08 -8.17 -21.69
CA ARG A 9 -13.29 -7.91 -20.49
C ARG A 9 -13.64 -8.90 -19.39
N LEU A 10 -14.93 -9.22 -19.21
CA LEU A 10 -15.34 -10.26 -18.26
C LEU A 10 -14.74 -11.62 -18.64
N ALA A 11 -14.82 -12.01 -19.93
CA ALA A 11 -14.27 -13.28 -20.41
C ALA A 11 -12.76 -13.37 -20.15
N THR A 12 -12.01 -12.30 -20.41
CA THR A 12 -10.57 -12.21 -20.09
C THR A 12 -10.29 -12.37 -18.60
N LEU A 13 -11.09 -11.74 -17.74
CA LEU A 13 -10.93 -11.81 -16.29
C LEU A 13 -11.26 -13.20 -15.73
N VAL A 14 -12.32 -13.84 -16.26
CA VAL A 14 -12.76 -15.18 -15.83
C VAL A 14 -11.74 -16.25 -16.25
N GLY A 15 -11.15 -16.11 -17.44
CA GLY A 15 -10.21 -17.09 -17.97
C GLY A 15 -10.77 -18.51 -18.01
N ASP A 16 -9.91 -19.51 -17.79
CA ASP A 16 -10.33 -20.90 -17.70
C ASP A 16 -10.94 -21.21 -16.33
N PHE A 17 -12.09 -21.88 -16.35
CA PHE A 17 -12.79 -22.31 -15.14
C PHE A 17 -13.35 -23.74 -15.29
N PRO A 18 -13.61 -24.48 -14.16
CA PRO A 18 -14.16 -25.82 -14.20
C PRO A 18 -15.49 -25.90 -14.94
N ARG A 19 -15.58 -26.76 -15.96
CA ARG A 19 -16.77 -26.91 -16.80
C ARG A 19 -17.74 -27.99 -16.33
N SER A 20 -17.43 -28.71 -15.24
CA SER A 20 -18.28 -29.80 -14.72
C SER A 20 -18.54 -29.65 -13.21
N PRO A 21 -19.70 -29.10 -12.80
CA PRO A 21 -20.69 -28.40 -13.62
C PRO A 21 -20.30 -26.94 -13.90
N ALA A 22 -20.44 -26.50 -15.15
CA ALA A 22 -19.94 -25.19 -15.62
C ALA A 22 -20.50 -24.00 -14.85
N TYR A 23 -21.78 -24.01 -14.42
CA TYR A 23 -22.37 -22.90 -13.66
C TYR A 23 -21.70 -22.69 -12.30
N ARG A 24 -21.23 -23.76 -11.64
CA ARG A 24 -20.51 -23.64 -10.36
C ARG A 24 -19.13 -23.04 -10.56
N GLY A 25 -18.41 -23.48 -11.60
CA GLY A 25 -17.11 -22.92 -11.92
C GLY A 25 -17.18 -21.43 -12.28
N LEU A 26 -18.17 -21.05 -13.12
CA LEU A 26 -18.40 -19.65 -13.45
C LEU A 26 -18.79 -18.81 -12.23
N ARG A 27 -19.72 -19.29 -11.41
CA ARG A 27 -20.09 -18.62 -10.14
C ARG A 27 -18.88 -18.37 -9.26
N GLN A 28 -18.04 -19.42 -9.07
CA GLN A 28 -16.86 -19.30 -8.22
C GLN A 28 -15.85 -18.30 -8.78
N ALA A 29 -15.56 -18.33 -10.09
CA ALA A 29 -14.68 -17.37 -10.73
C ALA A 29 -15.17 -15.93 -10.57
N LEU A 30 -16.48 -15.68 -10.79
CA LEU A 30 -17.07 -14.37 -10.60
C LEU A 30 -17.05 -13.93 -9.13
N GLN A 31 -17.31 -14.84 -8.19
CA GLN A 31 -17.24 -14.57 -6.76
C GLN A 31 -15.83 -14.17 -6.32
N GLU A 32 -14.79 -14.84 -6.82
CA GLU A 32 -13.40 -14.49 -6.58
C GLU A 32 -13.07 -13.10 -7.17
N LEU A 33 -13.46 -12.83 -8.43
CA LEU A 33 -13.24 -11.55 -9.10
C LEU A 33 -13.91 -10.36 -8.42
N ILE A 34 -15.10 -10.56 -7.85
CA ILE A 34 -15.81 -9.54 -7.07
C ILE A 34 -15.20 -9.43 -5.67
N GLY A 35 -14.86 -10.55 -5.05
CA GLY A 35 -14.31 -10.60 -3.70
C GLY A 35 -12.93 -9.95 -3.59
N ASP A 36 -12.09 -10.07 -4.62
CA ASP A 36 -10.75 -9.49 -4.66
C ASP A 36 -10.69 -8.11 -5.36
N GLY A 37 -11.84 -7.57 -5.76
CA GLY A 37 -11.96 -6.22 -6.31
C GLY A 37 -11.59 -6.07 -7.78
N ARG A 38 -11.23 -7.14 -8.50
CA ARG A 38 -11.01 -7.10 -9.97
C ARG A 38 -12.28 -6.74 -10.73
N ILE A 39 -13.45 -7.09 -10.19
CA ILE A 39 -14.74 -6.51 -10.57
C ILE A 39 -15.17 -5.59 -9.44
N PRO A 40 -15.07 -4.26 -9.60
CA PRO A 40 -15.41 -3.30 -8.54
C PRO A 40 -16.88 -3.37 -8.13
N LEU A 41 -17.18 -3.02 -6.87
CA LEU A 41 -18.55 -2.96 -6.37
C LEU A 41 -19.39 -1.95 -7.19
N ASP A 42 -20.70 -2.18 -7.23
CA ASP A 42 -21.66 -1.42 -8.02
C ASP A 42 -21.40 -1.40 -9.53
N THR A 43 -20.49 -2.27 -10.01
CA THR A 43 -20.31 -2.49 -11.46
C THR A 43 -21.45 -3.33 -12.01
N ARG A 44 -22.10 -2.85 -13.08
CA ARG A 44 -23.08 -3.60 -13.81
C ARG A 44 -22.41 -4.74 -14.56
N LEU A 45 -22.79 -5.97 -14.26
CA LEU A 45 -22.35 -7.17 -14.98
C LEU A 45 -23.00 -7.21 -16.36
N PRO A 46 -22.34 -7.80 -17.38
CA PRO A 46 -22.92 -7.96 -18.71
C PRO A 46 -24.20 -8.82 -18.67
N SER A 47 -25.05 -8.68 -19.67
CA SER A 47 -26.25 -9.50 -19.77
C SER A 47 -25.90 -10.99 -19.92
N GLU A 48 -26.81 -11.86 -19.45
CA GLU A 48 -26.60 -13.32 -19.52
C GLU A 48 -26.34 -13.80 -20.96
N ARG A 49 -26.98 -13.19 -21.95
CA ARG A 49 -26.75 -13.47 -23.36
C ARG A 49 -25.32 -13.11 -23.78
N ALA A 50 -24.89 -11.91 -23.46
CA ALA A 50 -23.54 -11.44 -23.82
C ALA A 50 -22.42 -12.26 -23.16
N VAL A 51 -22.63 -12.68 -21.89
CA VAL A 51 -21.66 -13.56 -21.19
C VAL A 51 -21.67 -14.98 -21.79
N SER A 52 -22.84 -15.50 -22.15
CA SER A 52 -23.00 -16.80 -22.83
C SER A 52 -22.20 -16.84 -24.13
N GLU A 53 -22.31 -15.79 -24.93
CA GLU A 53 -21.58 -15.64 -26.21
C GLU A 53 -20.06 -15.50 -25.95
N ALA A 54 -19.64 -14.62 -25.02
CA ALA A 54 -18.23 -14.34 -24.77
C ALA A 54 -17.47 -15.52 -24.14
N LEU A 55 -18.12 -16.35 -23.31
CA LEU A 55 -17.50 -17.51 -22.64
C LEU A 55 -17.74 -18.85 -23.34
N GLY A 56 -18.57 -18.91 -24.40
CA GLY A 56 -18.92 -20.15 -25.08
C GLY A 56 -19.63 -21.15 -24.17
N VAL A 57 -20.54 -20.68 -23.30
CA VAL A 57 -21.36 -21.52 -22.41
C VAL A 57 -22.84 -21.33 -22.68
N SER A 58 -23.69 -22.27 -22.23
CA SER A 58 -25.14 -22.10 -22.39
C SER A 58 -25.68 -20.91 -21.57
N ARG A 59 -26.72 -20.25 -22.08
CA ARG A 59 -27.40 -19.18 -21.34
C ARG A 59 -27.89 -19.64 -19.98
N ASN A 60 -28.41 -20.87 -19.87
CA ASN A 60 -28.85 -21.44 -18.59
C ASN A 60 -27.71 -21.56 -17.59
N THR A 61 -26.48 -21.84 -18.05
CA THR A 61 -25.28 -21.86 -17.20
C THR A 61 -25.05 -20.49 -16.58
N VAL A 62 -25.15 -19.41 -17.37
CA VAL A 62 -24.94 -18.03 -16.90
C VAL A 62 -26.07 -17.59 -15.97
N THR A 63 -27.33 -17.84 -16.37
CA THR A 63 -28.52 -17.53 -15.55
C THR A 63 -28.40 -18.16 -14.18
N ARG A 64 -28.05 -19.46 -14.09
CA ARG A 64 -27.88 -20.15 -12.83
C ARG A 64 -26.68 -19.62 -12.02
N ALA A 65 -25.56 -19.34 -12.67
CA ALA A 65 -24.40 -18.75 -12.00
C ALA A 65 -24.73 -17.36 -11.39
N TYR A 66 -25.47 -16.53 -12.11
CA TYR A 66 -25.90 -15.21 -11.61
C TYR A 66 -26.93 -15.33 -10.48
N ALA A 67 -27.88 -16.24 -10.58
CA ALA A 67 -28.83 -16.51 -9.49
C ALA A 67 -28.11 -16.98 -8.22
N ASP A 68 -27.14 -17.89 -8.35
CA ASP A 68 -26.31 -18.37 -7.24
C ASP A 68 -25.41 -17.25 -6.64
N LEU A 69 -24.93 -16.30 -7.48
CA LEU A 69 -24.19 -15.12 -7.01
C LEU A 69 -25.09 -14.19 -6.19
N VAL A 70 -26.33 -13.97 -6.65
CA VAL A 70 -27.31 -13.16 -5.93
C VAL A 70 -27.69 -13.81 -4.59
N ALA A 71 -27.95 -15.12 -4.61
CA ALA A 71 -28.25 -15.88 -3.40
C ALA A 71 -27.09 -15.85 -2.38
N ALA A 72 -25.85 -15.85 -2.87
CA ALA A 72 -24.63 -15.75 -2.03
C ALA A 72 -24.28 -14.30 -1.62
N GLY A 73 -25.06 -13.30 -2.04
CA GLY A 73 -24.85 -11.88 -1.72
C GLY A 73 -23.68 -11.21 -2.48
N PHE A 74 -23.15 -11.84 -3.52
CA PHE A 74 -22.08 -11.26 -4.37
C PHE A 74 -22.63 -10.48 -5.57
N ALA A 75 -23.92 -10.51 -5.80
CA ALA A 75 -24.58 -9.66 -6.78
C ALA A 75 -25.96 -9.23 -6.28
N THR A 76 -26.47 -8.12 -6.83
CA THR A 76 -27.84 -7.63 -6.58
C THR A 76 -28.53 -7.43 -7.93
N ALA A 77 -29.67 -8.08 -8.14
CA ALA A 77 -30.52 -7.85 -9.29
C ALA A 77 -31.40 -6.62 -9.04
N ARG A 78 -31.37 -5.66 -9.99
CA ARG A 78 -32.24 -4.46 -9.98
C ARG A 78 -33.18 -4.54 -11.17
N GLN A 79 -34.46 -4.53 -10.91
CA GLN A 79 -35.49 -4.70 -11.94
C GLN A 79 -35.33 -3.63 -13.04
N GLY A 80 -35.27 -4.05 -14.31
CA GLY A 80 -35.06 -3.17 -15.44
C GLY A 80 -33.65 -2.59 -15.60
N ALA A 81 -32.78 -2.68 -14.57
CA ALA A 81 -31.45 -2.09 -14.61
C ALA A 81 -30.31 -3.12 -14.78
N GLY A 82 -30.56 -4.41 -14.45
CA GLY A 82 -29.59 -5.49 -14.60
C GLY A 82 -29.03 -5.99 -13.28
N THR A 83 -27.95 -6.77 -13.36
CA THR A 83 -27.25 -7.38 -12.20
C THR A 83 -26.00 -6.57 -11.89
N PHE A 84 -25.79 -6.24 -10.62
CA PHE A 84 -24.69 -5.41 -10.13
C PHE A 84 -23.82 -6.19 -9.15
N ALA A 85 -22.50 -6.08 -9.27
CA ALA A 85 -21.55 -6.68 -8.34
C ALA A 85 -21.69 -6.05 -6.95
N THR A 86 -21.76 -6.88 -5.93
CA THR A 86 -21.77 -6.49 -4.52
C THR A 86 -21.04 -7.55 -3.69
N VAL A 87 -20.87 -7.32 -2.40
CA VAL A 87 -20.38 -8.34 -1.45
C VAL A 87 -21.37 -8.44 -0.30
N PRO A 88 -21.46 -9.58 0.39
CA PRO A 88 -22.26 -9.73 1.60
C PRO A 88 -21.99 -8.60 2.60
N LEU A 89 -23.01 -8.15 3.32
CA LEU A 89 -22.92 -6.98 4.23
C LEU A 89 -21.86 -7.15 5.31
N ASP A 90 -21.61 -8.36 5.74
CA ASP A 90 -20.55 -8.74 6.68
C ASP A 90 -19.13 -8.60 6.10
N ARG A 91 -18.99 -8.64 4.76
CA ARG A 91 -17.72 -8.48 4.04
C ARG A 91 -17.46 -7.05 3.55
N ARG A 92 -18.48 -6.19 3.44
CA ARG A 92 -18.32 -4.80 2.95
C ARG A 92 -17.36 -3.98 3.79
N ARG A 93 -17.26 -4.27 5.09
CA ARG A 93 -16.40 -3.54 6.02
C ARG A 93 -14.90 -3.77 5.80
N ALA A 94 -14.49 -4.90 5.24
CA ALA A 94 -13.08 -5.19 4.99
C ALA A 94 -12.45 -4.37 3.85
N HIS A 95 -13.27 -3.79 2.95
CA HIS A 95 -12.80 -3.00 1.80
C HIS A 95 -12.60 -1.51 2.09
N ASP A 96 -13.28 -0.96 3.11
CA ASP A 96 -13.25 0.48 3.38
C ASP A 96 -12.12 0.93 4.33
N HIS A 97 -11.24 0.00 4.76
CA HIS A 97 -10.40 0.21 5.94
C HIS A 97 -8.91 0.39 5.67
N ALA A 98 -8.52 1.26 4.76
CA ALA A 98 -7.11 1.66 4.64
C ALA A 98 -6.62 2.48 5.87
N LEU A 99 -7.50 3.25 6.51
CA LEU A 99 -7.29 3.94 7.80
C LEU A 99 -8.66 4.18 8.44
N HIS A 100 -9.11 3.28 9.33
CA HIS A 100 -10.21 3.64 10.22
C HIS A 100 -9.78 4.71 11.20
N ALA A 101 -10.67 5.70 11.36
CA ALA A 101 -10.57 6.61 12.48
C ALA A 101 -10.50 5.78 13.78
N VAL A 102 -9.37 5.88 14.47
CA VAL A 102 -9.22 5.37 15.82
C VAL A 102 -10.28 6.06 16.66
N GLY A 103 -11.40 5.39 16.95
CA GLY A 103 -12.49 6.03 17.70
C GLY A 103 -13.75 5.19 17.84
N THR A 104 -13.93 4.19 17.00
CA THR A 104 -15.03 3.22 17.18
C THR A 104 -14.45 1.87 17.59
N ALA A 105 -13.83 1.82 18.78
CA ALA A 105 -13.57 0.55 19.43
C ALA A 105 -14.91 -0.19 19.60
N PRO A 106 -14.97 -1.51 19.29
CA PRO A 106 -16.14 -2.29 19.61
C PRO A 106 -16.38 -2.16 21.13
N SER A 107 -17.64 -2.06 21.51
CA SER A 107 -18.11 -1.86 22.88
C SER A 107 -17.75 -2.98 23.88
N SER A 108 -16.93 -3.94 23.49
CA SER A 108 -16.47 -5.06 24.33
C SER A 108 -15.09 -5.57 23.88
N GLY A 109 -14.03 -5.17 24.58
CA GLY A 109 -12.70 -5.77 24.48
C GLY A 109 -11.61 -4.87 23.87
N VAL A 110 -10.34 -5.25 24.06
CA VAL A 110 -9.17 -4.56 23.49
C VAL A 110 -9.11 -4.85 22.00
N ALA A 111 -9.36 -3.83 21.18
CA ALA A 111 -9.20 -3.93 19.73
C ALA A 111 -7.71 -3.94 19.33
N ILE A 112 -7.28 -4.91 18.53
CA ILE A 112 -5.93 -4.99 17.97
C ILE A 112 -5.98 -4.52 16.51
N ASP A 113 -5.57 -3.27 16.27
CA ASP A 113 -5.51 -2.71 14.93
C ASP A 113 -4.17 -3.03 14.25
N LEU A 114 -4.18 -3.93 13.27
CA LEU A 114 -3.06 -4.27 12.39
C LEU A 114 -3.21 -3.64 10.97
N ASN A 115 -4.18 -2.74 10.75
CA ASN A 115 -4.27 -1.98 9.50
C ASN A 115 -3.18 -0.90 9.43
N CYS A 116 -2.82 -0.32 10.58
CA CYS A 116 -1.85 0.76 10.64
C CYS A 116 -0.44 0.25 10.96
N ALA A 117 0.48 0.33 9.99
CA ALA A 117 1.90 0.05 10.16
C ALA A 117 2.63 1.27 10.75
N ALA A 118 2.25 1.68 11.98
CA ALA A 118 2.89 2.74 12.74
C ALA A 118 3.02 2.33 14.20
N GLY A 119 4.12 2.73 14.81
CA GLY A 119 4.39 2.50 16.24
C GLY A 119 4.19 3.75 17.08
N ALA A 120 4.40 3.61 18.38
CA ALA A 120 4.48 4.72 19.33
C ALA A 120 5.61 5.70 18.97
N ALA A 121 5.58 6.87 19.60
CA ALA A 121 6.64 7.87 19.47
C ALA A 121 8.01 7.29 19.83
N THR A 122 9.05 7.68 19.09
CA THR A 122 10.43 7.37 19.43
C THR A 122 10.85 8.10 20.71
N PRO A 123 11.75 7.51 21.52
CA PRO A 123 12.34 8.23 22.66
C PRO A 123 12.89 9.60 22.21
N GLY A 124 12.70 10.61 23.06
CA GLY A 124 13.14 11.98 22.79
C GLY A 124 12.09 12.91 22.18
N VAL A 125 10.95 12.41 21.68
CA VAL A 125 9.89 13.26 21.12
C VAL A 125 9.36 14.26 22.15
N ALA A 126 9.09 13.84 23.38
CA ALA A 126 8.62 14.74 24.45
C ALA A 126 9.65 15.85 24.76
N ALA A 127 10.93 15.51 24.83
CA ALA A 127 12.00 16.48 25.03
C ALA A 127 12.15 17.45 23.83
N ALA A 128 11.95 16.96 22.60
CA ALA A 128 11.94 17.80 21.42
C ALA A 128 10.77 18.81 21.42
N TYR A 129 9.60 18.41 21.90
CA TYR A 129 8.47 19.33 22.09
C TYR A 129 8.81 20.44 23.12
N ALA A 130 9.47 20.10 24.25
CA ALA A 130 9.89 21.10 25.23
C ALA A 130 10.85 22.13 24.61
N ARG A 131 11.87 21.68 23.87
CA ARG A 131 12.82 22.60 23.20
C ARG A 131 12.16 23.42 22.08
N ALA A 132 11.21 22.83 21.34
CA ALA A 132 10.46 23.56 20.34
C ALA A 132 9.60 24.68 20.96
N LEU A 133 9.05 24.44 22.15
CA LEU A 133 8.30 25.46 22.90
C LEU A 133 9.19 26.65 23.32
N GLU A 134 10.43 26.38 23.73
CA GLU A 134 11.42 27.44 24.06
C GLU A 134 11.80 28.26 22.82
N ALA A 135 11.85 27.66 21.62
CA ALA A 135 12.19 28.34 20.37
C ALA A 135 11.00 29.10 19.76
N LEU A 136 9.76 28.72 20.09
CA LEU A 136 8.53 29.25 19.48
C LEU A 136 8.37 30.78 19.58
N PRO A 137 8.72 31.46 20.69
CA PRO A 137 8.57 32.92 20.83
C PRO A 137 9.24 33.73 19.73
N ALA A 138 10.35 33.25 19.17
CA ALA A 138 11.07 33.91 18.07
C ALA A 138 10.24 34.04 16.77
N TYR A 139 9.18 33.27 16.64
CA TYR A 139 8.33 33.22 15.44
C TYR A 139 6.96 33.88 15.62
N LEU A 140 6.55 34.15 16.85
CA LEU A 140 5.19 34.67 17.15
C LEU A 140 4.96 36.11 16.64
N ALA A 141 6.03 36.85 16.34
CA ALA A 141 5.92 38.20 15.75
C ALA A 141 5.69 38.19 14.23
N SER A 142 5.71 37.01 13.59
CA SER A 142 5.45 36.84 12.16
C SER A 142 4.02 36.34 11.91
N ASP A 143 3.60 36.28 10.64
CA ASP A 143 2.32 35.68 10.24
C ASP A 143 2.29 34.15 10.36
N GLY A 144 3.46 33.51 10.59
CA GLY A 144 3.60 32.07 10.78
C GLY A 144 3.47 31.23 9.51
N TYR A 145 3.16 31.81 8.37
CA TYR A 145 3.07 31.08 7.10
C TYR A 145 4.45 30.82 6.49
N LEU A 146 4.77 29.55 6.31
CA LEU A 146 6.02 29.10 5.69
C LEU A 146 5.72 28.11 4.55
N PRO A 147 5.32 28.59 3.35
CA PRO A 147 4.92 27.70 2.27
C PRO A 147 5.99 26.71 1.81
N SER A 148 7.28 27.08 1.84
CA SER A 148 8.41 26.16 1.59
C SER A 148 8.82 25.35 2.82
N GLY A 149 8.37 25.74 4.01
CA GLY A 149 8.75 25.18 5.29
C GLY A 149 9.85 25.96 6.03
N LEU A 150 10.05 25.59 7.29
CA LEU A 150 11.03 26.20 8.20
C LEU A 150 12.45 26.08 7.63
N PRO A 151 13.22 27.17 7.43
CA PRO A 151 14.56 27.12 6.85
C PRO A 151 15.51 26.17 7.57
N ALA A 152 15.49 26.15 8.90
CA ALA A 152 16.30 25.24 9.70
C ALA A 152 15.96 23.77 9.43
N LEU A 153 14.69 23.42 9.30
CA LEU A 153 14.28 22.06 8.98
C LEU A 153 14.67 21.67 7.55
N ARG A 154 14.49 22.58 6.57
CA ARG A 154 14.92 22.35 5.19
C ARG A 154 16.42 22.07 5.10
N ALA A 155 17.23 22.83 5.84
CA ALA A 155 18.68 22.60 5.89
C ALA A 155 19.04 21.25 6.49
N ARG A 156 18.38 20.83 7.59
CA ARG A 156 18.62 19.51 8.21
C ARG A 156 18.18 18.36 7.29
N VAL A 157 17.03 18.48 6.63
CA VAL A 157 16.58 17.49 5.64
C VAL A 157 17.59 17.38 4.49
N ALA A 158 18.05 18.50 3.92
CA ALA A 158 19.06 18.52 2.87
C ALA A 158 20.36 17.83 3.31
N ALA A 159 20.81 18.09 4.54
CA ALA A 159 21.98 17.46 5.11
C ALA A 159 21.85 15.93 5.20
N THR A 160 20.64 15.38 5.48
CA THR A 160 20.42 13.92 5.50
C THR A 160 20.61 13.28 4.13
N TYR A 161 20.24 13.96 3.04
CA TYR A 161 20.49 13.47 1.69
C TYR A 161 21.97 13.54 1.32
N THR A 162 22.64 14.65 1.67
CA THR A 162 24.06 14.83 1.44
C THR A 162 24.90 13.76 2.18
N GLN A 163 24.56 13.44 3.43
CA GLN A 163 25.17 12.36 4.20
C GLN A 163 24.99 10.97 3.58
N ARG A 164 23.92 10.78 2.81
CA ARG A 164 23.62 9.56 2.06
C ARG A 164 24.26 9.53 0.65
N GLY A 165 25.16 10.49 0.34
CA GLY A 165 25.84 10.55 -0.95
C GLY A 165 25.04 11.26 -2.05
N LEU A 166 23.97 11.99 -1.73
CA LEU A 166 23.21 12.78 -2.69
C LEU A 166 23.28 14.28 -2.33
N PRO A 167 24.21 15.05 -2.91
CA PRO A 167 24.34 16.47 -2.67
C PRO A 167 22.98 17.17 -2.84
N THR A 168 22.54 17.85 -1.80
CA THR A 168 21.22 18.49 -1.77
C THR A 168 21.32 19.80 -1.00
N THR A 169 20.70 20.85 -1.53
CA THR A 169 20.64 22.16 -0.87
C THR A 169 19.24 22.42 -0.28
N PRO A 170 19.11 23.32 0.72
CA PRO A 170 17.81 23.64 1.31
C PRO A 170 16.76 24.14 0.31
N GLU A 171 17.19 24.76 -0.79
CA GLU A 171 16.31 25.27 -1.86
C GLU A 171 15.64 24.13 -2.66
N GLN A 172 16.16 22.90 -2.56
CA GLN A 172 15.57 21.73 -3.18
C GLN A 172 14.53 21.03 -2.29
N ILE A 173 14.26 21.55 -1.09
CA ILE A 173 13.37 20.96 -0.11
C ILE A 173 12.11 21.79 0.09
N VAL A 174 10.96 21.14 0.04
CA VAL A 174 9.65 21.69 0.43
C VAL A 174 9.09 20.84 1.56
N ILE A 175 8.80 21.42 2.72
CA ILE A 175 8.20 20.71 3.85
C ILE A 175 6.69 20.57 3.60
N THR A 176 6.10 19.44 3.96
CA THR A 176 4.69 19.12 3.70
C THR A 176 4.00 18.54 4.97
N SER A 177 2.67 18.46 4.94
CA SER A 177 1.85 17.91 6.03
C SER A 177 1.87 16.35 6.03
N GLY A 178 3.05 15.77 5.81
CA GLY A 178 3.31 14.34 5.68
C GLY A 178 3.44 13.87 4.23
N ALA A 179 3.85 12.60 4.06
CA ALA A 179 4.13 12.02 2.73
C ALA A 179 2.92 12.00 1.78
N LEU A 180 1.70 11.76 2.28
CA LEU A 180 0.49 11.76 1.44
C LEU A 180 0.21 13.15 0.85
N SER A 181 0.41 14.21 1.64
CA SER A 181 0.35 15.59 1.13
C SER A 181 1.42 15.83 0.06
N ALA A 182 2.64 15.31 0.26
CA ALA A 182 3.71 15.40 -0.72
C ALA A 182 3.34 14.70 -2.05
N ILE A 183 2.78 13.48 -2.00
CA ILE A 183 2.29 12.76 -3.18
C ILE A 183 1.24 13.60 -3.92
N ALA A 184 0.24 14.11 -3.19
CA ALA A 184 -0.85 14.89 -3.77
C ALA A 184 -0.37 16.20 -4.41
N ILE A 185 0.57 16.91 -3.77
CA ILE A 185 1.19 18.13 -4.31
C ILE A 185 1.94 17.82 -5.61
N ILE A 186 2.79 16.79 -5.65
CA ILE A 186 3.56 16.43 -6.84
C ILE A 186 2.62 15.98 -7.96
N ALA A 187 1.65 15.10 -7.66
CA ALA A 187 0.70 14.65 -8.67
C ALA A 187 -0.08 15.82 -9.27
N ARG A 188 -0.60 16.74 -8.44
CA ARG A 188 -1.32 17.93 -8.91
C ARG A 188 -0.42 18.91 -9.67
N ALA A 189 0.84 19.07 -9.25
CA ALA A 189 1.77 19.96 -9.91
C ALA A 189 2.21 19.44 -11.29
N LEU A 190 2.40 18.14 -11.47
CA LEU A 190 3.08 17.56 -12.63
C LEU A 190 2.16 16.79 -13.57
N SER A 191 0.94 16.46 -13.18
CA SER A 191 -0.02 15.76 -14.04
C SER A 191 -1.31 16.56 -14.26
N ARG A 192 -2.08 16.12 -15.24
CA ARG A 192 -3.39 16.66 -15.62
C ARG A 192 -4.43 15.53 -15.56
N PRO A 193 -5.73 15.85 -15.43
CA PRO A 193 -6.78 14.86 -15.58
C PRO A 193 -6.63 14.08 -16.89
N GLY A 194 -6.66 12.74 -16.79
CA GLY A 194 -6.48 11.82 -17.92
C GLY A 194 -5.04 11.39 -18.19
N ASP A 195 -4.02 12.05 -17.63
CA ASP A 195 -2.63 11.56 -17.73
C ASP A 195 -2.50 10.17 -17.10
N ARG A 196 -1.57 9.36 -17.62
CA ARG A 196 -1.24 8.06 -17.05
C ARG A 196 -0.17 8.23 -15.97
N LEU A 197 -0.39 7.63 -14.81
CA LEU A 197 0.60 7.50 -13.75
C LEU A 197 0.85 6.01 -13.50
N MET A 198 2.09 5.57 -13.63
CA MET A 198 2.46 4.20 -13.31
C MET A 198 2.65 4.04 -11.80
N ILE A 199 2.25 2.90 -11.27
CA ILE A 199 2.37 2.54 -9.86
C ILE A 199 2.73 1.05 -9.76
N GLU A 200 3.59 0.69 -8.80
CA GLU A 200 3.89 -0.70 -8.50
C GLU A 200 2.62 -1.45 -8.04
N SER A 201 2.55 -2.75 -8.25
CA SER A 201 1.45 -3.60 -7.77
C SER A 201 1.98 -4.93 -7.24
N PRO A 202 1.82 -5.21 -5.92
CA PRO A 202 1.12 -4.39 -4.90
C PRO A 202 1.91 -3.14 -4.46
N VAL A 203 1.19 -2.16 -3.85
CA VAL A 203 1.77 -0.91 -3.38
C VAL A 203 0.98 -0.32 -2.21
N TYR A 204 1.51 0.68 -1.55
CA TYR A 204 0.85 1.41 -0.46
C TYR A 204 -0.54 1.94 -0.86
N SER A 205 -1.59 1.44 -0.20
CA SER A 205 -2.99 1.71 -0.56
C SER A 205 -3.36 3.20 -0.61
N ASN A 206 -2.88 4.00 0.37
CA ASN A 206 -3.22 5.42 0.41
C ASN A 206 -2.52 6.23 -0.68
N ALA A 207 -1.40 5.76 -1.24
CA ALA A 207 -0.79 6.38 -2.41
C ALA A 207 -1.67 6.21 -3.65
N ILE A 208 -2.36 5.07 -3.79
CA ILE A 208 -3.33 4.84 -4.86
C ILE A 208 -4.39 5.94 -4.87
N GLU A 209 -4.99 6.20 -3.71
CA GLU A 209 -6.04 7.23 -3.59
C GLU A 209 -5.47 8.65 -3.77
N ALA A 210 -4.31 8.96 -3.17
CA ALA A 210 -3.68 10.27 -3.31
C ALA A 210 -3.35 10.60 -4.78
N LEU A 211 -2.88 9.63 -5.57
CA LEU A 211 -2.60 9.79 -6.99
C LEU A 211 -3.87 9.92 -7.84
N ARG A 212 -4.98 9.29 -7.42
CA ARG A 212 -6.28 9.40 -8.11
C ARG A 212 -6.96 10.75 -7.94
N LEU A 213 -6.69 11.46 -6.84
CA LEU A 213 -7.34 12.77 -6.55
C LEU A 213 -7.15 13.80 -7.64
N GLY A 214 -6.05 13.73 -8.40
CA GLY A 214 -5.78 14.61 -9.55
C GLY A 214 -6.52 14.26 -10.84
N GLY A 215 -7.35 13.20 -10.86
CA GLY A 215 -8.05 12.71 -12.06
C GLY A 215 -7.15 11.92 -13.03
N ALA A 216 -5.97 11.52 -12.59
CA ALA A 216 -5.07 10.70 -13.38
C ALA A 216 -5.55 9.23 -13.50
N ARG A 217 -5.13 8.56 -14.55
CA ARG A 217 -5.36 7.13 -14.78
C ARG A 217 -4.17 6.34 -14.26
N LEU A 218 -4.39 5.49 -13.25
CA LEU A 218 -3.33 4.64 -12.73
C LEU A 218 -3.13 3.43 -13.66
N VAL A 219 -1.86 3.10 -13.88
CA VAL A 219 -1.40 1.93 -14.63
C VAL A 219 -0.51 1.11 -13.71
N SER A 220 -0.91 -0.14 -13.46
CA SER A 220 -0.15 -1.04 -12.60
C SER A 220 1.05 -1.62 -13.35
N ALA A 221 2.22 -1.61 -12.69
CA ALA A 221 3.38 -2.39 -13.08
C ALA A 221 3.56 -3.53 -12.06
N PRO A 222 3.64 -4.79 -12.49
CA PRO A 222 3.75 -5.90 -11.56
C PRO A 222 5.09 -5.90 -10.85
N MET A 223 5.08 -6.29 -9.58
CA MET A 223 6.27 -6.64 -8.82
C MET A 223 6.69 -8.09 -9.13
N GLY A 224 7.92 -8.46 -8.78
CA GLY A 224 8.39 -9.84 -8.82
C GLY A 224 7.67 -10.74 -7.80
N ASP A 225 8.09 -12.02 -7.72
CA ASP A 225 7.52 -12.96 -6.74
C ASP A 225 7.79 -12.44 -5.30
N PRO A 226 6.74 -12.16 -4.51
CA PRO A 226 6.92 -11.67 -3.14
C PRO A 226 7.62 -12.67 -2.19
N LEU A 227 7.72 -13.94 -2.56
CA LEU A 227 8.45 -14.98 -1.81
C LEU A 227 9.85 -15.26 -2.37
N GLY A 228 10.18 -14.67 -3.53
CA GLY A 228 11.49 -14.78 -4.18
C GLY A 228 12.53 -13.84 -3.60
N GLU A 229 13.66 -13.76 -4.30
CA GLU A 229 14.78 -12.88 -3.94
C GLU A 229 14.67 -11.52 -4.64
N ASP A 230 14.15 -11.49 -5.87
CA ASP A 230 13.98 -10.28 -6.67
C ASP A 230 12.60 -9.66 -6.47
N GLY A 231 12.59 -8.46 -5.87
CA GLY A 231 11.35 -7.75 -5.56
C GLY A 231 10.72 -7.04 -6.76
N TRP A 232 11.49 -6.76 -7.83
CA TRP A 232 11.03 -6.01 -9.00
C TRP A 232 11.21 -6.82 -10.27
N ASP A 233 10.13 -7.01 -11.02
CA ASP A 233 10.18 -7.49 -12.41
C ASP A 233 10.52 -6.30 -13.32
N LEU A 234 11.81 -6.01 -13.46
CA LEU A 234 12.29 -4.88 -14.27
C LEU A 234 11.91 -4.99 -15.74
N ALA A 235 11.81 -6.20 -16.28
CA ALA A 235 11.39 -6.43 -17.66
C ALA A 235 9.93 -6.05 -17.88
N ALA A 236 9.03 -6.47 -16.96
CA ALA A 236 7.62 -6.11 -17.01
C ALA A 236 7.41 -4.59 -16.75
N ILE A 237 8.19 -4.00 -15.85
CA ILE A 237 8.18 -2.53 -15.60
C ILE A 237 8.57 -1.77 -16.87
N GLU A 238 9.68 -2.16 -17.55
CA GLU A 238 10.09 -1.55 -18.82
C GLU A 238 9.05 -1.70 -19.91
N ALA A 239 8.44 -2.89 -20.04
CA ALA A 239 7.38 -3.12 -21.00
C ALA A 239 6.18 -2.19 -20.74
N THR A 240 5.79 -2.04 -19.47
CA THR A 240 4.70 -1.14 -19.04
C THR A 240 5.03 0.32 -19.34
N LEU A 241 6.26 0.77 -19.05
CA LEU A 241 6.73 2.12 -19.35
C LEU A 241 6.66 2.42 -20.86
N ARG A 242 7.18 1.51 -21.69
CA ARG A 242 7.16 1.67 -23.16
C ARG A 242 5.74 1.67 -23.73
N GLN A 243 4.88 0.77 -23.23
CA GLN A 243 3.52 0.62 -23.75
C GLN A 243 2.61 1.78 -23.36
N THR A 244 2.78 2.33 -22.17
CA THR A 244 1.83 3.29 -21.61
C THR A 244 2.34 4.72 -21.57
N SER A 245 3.67 4.93 -21.69
CA SER A 245 4.33 6.23 -21.64
C SER A 245 3.75 7.14 -20.53
N PRO A 246 3.82 6.71 -19.25
CA PRO A 246 3.19 7.44 -18.17
C PRO A 246 3.92 8.76 -17.89
N ARG A 247 3.18 9.76 -17.40
CA ARG A 247 3.75 11.06 -17.02
C ARG A 247 4.65 10.95 -15.78
N LEU A 248 4.21 10.15 -14.80
CA LEU A 248 4.91 9.87 -13.55
C LEU A 248 4.93 8.37 -13.29
N ALA A 249 5.95 7.90 -12.58
CA ALA A 249 6.01 6.56 -11.99
C ALA A 249 6.24 6.68 -10.48
N TYR A 250 5.30 6.19 -9.68
CA TYR A 250 5.43 6.10 -8.23
C TYR A 250 6.06 4.78 -7.85
N LEU A 251 7.13 4.82 -7.08
CA LEU A 251 7.90 3.66 -6.64
C LEU A 251 8.40 3.80 -5.20
N ILE A 252 8.54 2.66 -4.50
CA ILE A 252 9.03 2.59 -3.12
C ILE A 252 10.28 1.72 -3.06
N PRO A 253 11.49 2.26 -3.32
CA PRO A 253 12.71 1.45 -3.41
C PRO A 253 13.24 0.96 -2.06
N ASP A 254 12.86 1.63 -0.97
CA ASP A 254 13.35 1.34 0.38
C ASP A 254 12.27 0.61 1.18
N PHE A 255 12.44 -0.72 1.35
CA PHE A 255 11.52 -1.57 2.10
C PHE A 255 10.07 -1.44 1.62
N GLN A 256 9.87 -1.71 0.35
CA GLN A 256 8.61 -1.58 -0.39
C GLN A 256 7.38 -2.00 0.45
N ASN A 257 6.36 -1.18 0.48
CA ASN A 257 5.12 -1.46 1.19
C ASN A 257 4.06 -1.98 0.20
N PRO A 258 3.61 -3.26 0.32
CA PRO A 258 3.68 -4.11 1.52
C PRO A 258 4.79 -5.18 1.53
N THR A 259 5.56 -5.39 0.47
CA THR A 259 6.41 -6.57 0.29
C THR A 259 7.68 -6.58 1.15
N GLY A 260 8.16 -5.41 1.58
CA GLY A 260 9.37 -5.26 2.39
C GLY A 260 10.69 -5.45 1.63
N PHE A 261 10.68 -5.44 0.30
CA PHE A 261 11.91 -5.50 -0.51
C PHE A 261 12.72 -4.21 -0.44
N LEU A 262 14.04 -4.35 -0.47
CA LEU A 262 15.00 -3.25 -0.64
C LEU A 262 15.60 -3.33 -2.04
N MET A 263 15.46 -2.28 -2.83
CA MET A 263 16.02 -2.21 -4.18
C MET A 263 17.52 -1.93 -4.12
N GLY A 264 18.34 -2.84 -4.67
CA GLY A 264 19.78 -2.69 -4.76
C GLY A 264 20.20 -1.63 -5.79
N GLU A 265 21.47 -1.19 -5.74
CA GLU A 265 21.96 -0.11 -6.61
C GLU A 265 21.88 -0.45 -8.11
N THR A 266 22.20 -1.69 -8.50
CA THR A 266 22.07 -2.15 -9.89
C THR A 266 20.63 -2.05 -10.39
N GLN A 267 19.66 -2.47 -9.56
CA GLN A 267 18.23 -2.36 -9.89
C GLN A 267 17.78 -0.90 -9.98
N ARG A 268 18.27 -0.01 -9.07
CA ARG A 268 17.99 1.44 -9.12
C ARG A 268 18.51 2.07 -10.41
N ALA A 269 19.75 1.74 -10.80
CA ALA A 269 20.35 2.23 -12.03
C ALA A 269 19.57 1.77 -13.28
N HIS A 270 19.16 0.50 -13.33
CA HIS A 270 18.39 -0.07 -14.43
C HIS A 270 17.01 0.57 -14.52
N TYR A 271 16.28 0.65 -13.41
CA TYR A 271 14.95 1.28 -13.39
C TYR A 271 15.01 2.76 -13.78
N ALA A 272 16.01 3.51 -13.28
CA ALA A 272 16.23 4.91 -13.64
C ALA A 272 16.53 5.07 -15.15
N ALA A 273 17.27 4.14 -15.76
CA ALA A 273 17.52 4.14 -17.20
C ALA A 273 16.23 3.92 -18.00
N ALA A 274 15.36 3.01 -17.58
CA ALA A 274 14.05 2.75 -18.20
C ALA A 274 13.13 3.98 -18.13
N LEU A 275 13.10 4.66 -16.98
CA LEU A 275 12.35 5.90 -16.80
C LEU A 275 12.83 7.03 -17.72
N ARG A 276 14.16 7.20 -17.83
CA ARG A 276 14.76 8.20 -18.77
C ARG A 276 14.41 7.89 -20.23
N ALA A 277 14.50 6.62 -20.63
CA ALA A 277 14.19 6.19 -22.00
C ALA A 277 12.75 6.51 -22.43
N THR A 278 11.82 6.54 -21.48
CA THR A 278 10.40 6.86 -21.71
C THR A 278 10.00 8.27 -21.32
N ARG A 279 10.96 9.09 -20.84
CA ARG A 279 10.72 10.44 -20.32
C ARG A 279 9.68 10.47 -19.20
N THR A 280 9.65 9.42 -18.40
CA THR A 280 8.77 9.27 -17.25
C THR A 280 9.45 9.81 -16.00
N ILE A 281 8.83 10.73 -15.29
CA ILE A 281 9.37 11.33 -14.05
C ILE A 281 9.19 10.35 -12.89
N ALA A 282 10.25 10.10 -12.13
CA ALA A 282 10.20 9.29 -10.94
C ALA A 282 9.60 10.07 -9.75
N LEU A 283 8.56 9.52 -9.11
CA LEU A 283 8.06 9.92 -7.80
C LEU A 283 8.44 8.85 -6.79
N VAL A 284 9.51 9.09 -6.04
CA VAL A 284 10.18 8.11 -5.18
C VAL A 284 9.73 8.29 -3.73
N ASP A 285 9.15 7.26 -3.15
CA ASP A 285 8.78 7.24 -1.74
C ASP A 285 9.87 6.58 -0.89
N GLU A 286 10.61 7.40 -0.13
CA GLU A 286 11.63 6.97 0.84
C GLU A 286 11.12 7.03 2.29
N THR A 287 9.82 7.03 2.52
CA THR A 287 9.21 7.13 3.87
C THR A 287 9.70 6.02 4.82
N LEU A 288 10.03 4.85 4.28
CA LEU A 288 10.49 3.70 5.05
C LEU A 288 12.02 3.59 5.15
N GLN A 289 12.78 4.47 4.53
CA GLN A 289 14.25 4.43 4.51
C GLN A 289 14.89 4.29 5.90
N SER A 290 14.33 4.95 6.92
CA SER A 290 14.84 4.90 8.30
C SER A 290 14.43 3.63 9.08
N THR A 291 13.66 2.73 8.46
CA THR A 291 13.13 1.51 9.12
C THR A 291 13.98 0.27 8.87
N ARG A 292 15.24 0.45 8.49
CA ARG A 292 16.24 -0.63 8.35
C ARG A 292 16.36 -1.44 9.64
N LEU A 293 16.35 -2.75 9.54
CA LEU A 293 16.54 -3.69 10.66
C LEU A 293 17.90 -4.40 10.62
N SER A 294 18.52 -4.53 9.45
CA SER A 294 19.89 -5.05 9.29
C SER A 294 20.93 -3.97 9.59
N ASP A 295 22.18 -4.37 9.77
CA ASP A 295 23.34 -3.48 9.91
C ASP A 295 24.04 -3.21 8.57
N ALA A 296 23.61 -3.86 7.49
CA ALA A 296 24.11 -3.64 6.14
C ALA A 296 23.92 -2.19 5.70
N PRO A 297 24.85 -1.60 4.94
CA PRO A 297 24.68 -0.24 4.44
C PRO A 297 23.44 -0.12 3.54
N MET A 298 22.75 1.02 3.60
CA MET A 298 21.67 1.32 2.68
C MET A 298 22.24 1.68 1.31
N PRO A 299 21.58 1.27 0.21
CA PRO A 299 21.93 1.76 -1.13
C PRO A 299 21.84 3.28 -1.22
N ALA A 300 22.58 3.88 -2.16
CA ALA A 300 22.46 5.30 -2.47
C ALA A 300 21.00 5.68 -2.80
N PRO A 301 20.53 6.91 -2.47
CA PRO A 301 19.19 7.34 -2.79
C PRO A 301 18.87 7.14 -4.29
N PHE A 302 17.61 6.78 -4.63
CA PHE A 302 17.22 6.55 -6.02
C PHE A 302 17.53 7.75 -6.92
N ALA A 303 17.38 8.96 -6.39
CA ALA A 303 17.69 10.20 -7.10
C ALA A 303 19.18 10.39 -7.45
N ALA A 304 20.09 9.58 -6.92
CA ALA A 304 21.49 9.53 -7.38
C ALA A 304 21.61 8.91 -8.79
N PHE A 305 20.63 8.09 -9.18
CA PHE A 305 20.56 7.44 -10.50
C PHE A 305 19.59 8.15 -11.45
N ALA A 306 18.71 9.03 -10.93
CA ALA A 306 17.70 9.80 -11.68
C ALA A 306 17.66 11.24 -11.14
N ALA A 307 18.43 12.14 -11.74
CA ALA A 307 18.61 13.52 -11.25
C ALA A 307 17.31 14.35 -11.24
N ASP A 308 16.36 14.00 -12.11
CA ASP A 308 15.03 14.59 -12.26
C ASP A 308 13.96 13.98 -11.31
N ALA A 309 14.35 13.03 -10.45
CA ALA A 309 13.46 12.38 -9.52
C ALA A 309 12.94 13.34 -8.43
N PHE A 310 11.65 13.21 -8.13
CA PHE A 310 11.00 13.80 -6.97
C PHE A 310 10.99 12.75 -5.86
N THR A 311 11.66 13.06 -4.76
CA THR A 311 11.73 12.14 -3.62
C THR A 311 10.88 12.67 -2.48
N ILE A 312 10.04 11.82 -1.90
CA ILE A 312 9.28 12.15 -0.70
C ILE A 312 9.83 11.43 0.52
N GLY A 313 9.78 12.12 1.65
CA GLY A 313 10.15 11.56 2.94
C GLY A 313 9.17 11.98 4.04
N SER A 314 9.29 11.37 5.21
CA SER A 314 8.40 11.65 6.34
C SER A 314 9.06 11.40 7.68
N ALA A 315 8.74 12.26 8.65
CA ALA A 315 9.09 12.06 10.07
C ALA A 315 8.24 10.97 10.74
N SER A 316 7.13 10.54 10.11
CA SER A 316 6.15 9.63 10.73
C SER A 316 6.73 8.28 11.15
N LYS A 317 7.65 7.71 10.37
CA LYS A 317 8.23 6.40 10.66
C LYS A 317 9.54 6.51 11.45
N ARG A 318 10.27 7.60 11.26
CA ARG A 318 11.49 7.91 12.00
C ARG A 318 11.21 8.37 13.44
N CYS A 319 10.20 9.25 13.62
CA CYS A 319 9.92 9.91 14.89
C CYS A 319 8.56 9.49 15.45
N TRP A 320 7.47 9.98 14.88
CA TRP A 320 6.11 9.70 15.30
C TRP A 320 5.09 10.15 14.25
N GLY A 321 4.06 9.32 14.01
CA GLY A 321 3.00 9.63 13.05
C GLY A 321 2.17 10.87 13.38
N GLY A 322 2.06 11.22 14.65
CA GLY A 322 1.32 12.40 15.13
C GLY A 322 1.93 13.73 14.74
N LEU A 323 3.22 13.80 14.42
CA LEU A 323 3.91 15.04 14.00
C LEU A 323 3.42 15.58 12.65
N ARG A 324 2.88 14.74 11.79
CA ARG A 324 2.34 15.16 10.48
C ARG A 324 3.30 16.01 9.63
N VAL A 325 4.60 15.74 9.69
CA VAL A 325 5.63 16.42 8.90
C VAL A 325 6.23 15.45 7.89
N GLY A 326 6.29 15.89 6.65
CA GLY A 326 6.98 15.24 5.55
C GLY A 326 7.73 16.28 4.70
N TRP A 327 8.33 15.85 3.62
CA TRP A 327 9.05 16.74 2.71
C TRP A 327 9.08 16.17 1.30
N ILE A 328 9.29 17.07 0.35
CA ILE A 328 9.64 16.78 -1.04
C ILE A 328 11.07 17.28 -1.26
N ARG A 329 11.94 16.42 -1.83
CA ARG A 329 13.16 16.82 -2.49
C ARG A 329 12.91 16.79 -3.99
N ALA A 330 13.20 17.90 -4.68
CA ALA A 330 12.98 18.01 -6.11
C ALA A 330 14.12 18.79 -6.80
N PRO A 331 14.26 18.70 -8.14
CA PRO A 331 15.10 19.61 -8.91
C PRO A 331 14.67 21.06 -8.70
N ARG A 332 15.64 21.99 -8.68
CA ARG A 332 15.40 23.42 -8.34
C ARG A 332 14.34 24.09 -9.21
N GLU A 333 14.33 23.79 -10.48
CA GLU A 333 13.39 24.35 -11.48
C GLU A 333 11.92 24.03 -11.21
N HIS A 334 11.64 23.02 -10.34
CA HIS A 334 10.27 22.64 -10.00
C HIS A 334 9.78 23.18 -8.65
N ILE A 335 10.66 23.76 -7.84
CA ILE A 335 10.33 24.15 -6.45
C ILE A 335 9.25 25.24 -6.41
N GLU A 336 9.35 26.27 -7.23
CA GLU A 336 8.34 27.34 -7.28
C GLU A 336 6.96 26.81 -7.64
N ARG A 337 6.90 25.89 -8.62
CA ARG A 337 5.66 25.23 -9.02
C ARG A 337 5.06 24.39 -7.91
N LEU A 338 5.89 23.64 -7.15
CA LEU A 338 5.44 22.86 -6.00
C LEU A 338 4.89 23.75 -4.90
N ILE A 339 5.58 24.87 -4.59
CA ILE A 339 5.14 25.85 -3.59
C ILE A 339 3.82 26.50 -4.02
N ALA A 340 3.70 26.94 -5.28
CA ALA A 340 2.45 27.51 -5.80
C ALA A 340 1.28 26.53 -5.72
N THR A 341 1.51 25.25 -6.06
CA THR A 341 0.51 24.17 -5.93
C THR A 341 0.12 23.96 -4.47
N ARG A 342 1.09 23.95 -3.58
CA ARG A 342 0.88 23.77 -2.15
C ARG A 342 0.04 24.91 -1.54
N VAL A 343 0.37 26.16 -1.86
CA VAL A 343 -0.39 27.33 -1.36
C VAL A 343 -1.89 27.21 -1.67
N GLN A 344 -2.25 26.57 -2.79
CA GLN A 344 -3.65 26.29 -3.14
C GLN A 344 -4.28 25.17 -2.31
N MET A 345 -3.50 24.39 -1.56
CA MET A 345 -3.98 23.23 -0.82
C MET A 345 -4.02 23.47 0.70
N ASP A 346 -2.94 23.96 1.30
CA ASP A 346 -2.81 24.03 2.76
C ASP A 346 -1.99 25.24 3.31
N LEU A 347 -1.53 26.14 2.48
CA LEU A 347 -0.68 27.31 2.81
C LEU A 347 0.64 27.00 3.55
N GLY A 348 0.78 25.82 4.14
CA GLY A 348 1.96 25.44 4.91
C GLY A 348 1.68 24.31 5.93
N SER A 349 2.71 23.85 6.59
CA SER A 349 2.61 22.90 7.70
C SER A 349 2.80 23.62 9.03
N SER A 350 2.26 23.05 10.13
CA SER A 350 2.45 23.57 11.48
C SER A 350 3.92 23.93 11.76
N LEU A 351 4.19 25.19 12.11
CA LEU A 351 5.52 25.66 12.49
C LEU A 351 6.07 24.89 13.67
N PHE A 352 5.21 24.64 14.68
CA PHE A 352 5.62 24.00 15.91
C PHE A 352 6.09 22.56 15.68
N ASP A 353 5.36 21.78 14.88
CA ASP A 353 5.77 20.41 14.54
C ASP A 353 7.04 20.40 13.68
N GLN A 354 7.25 21.40 12.85
CA GLN A 354 8.50 21.56 12.10
C GLN A 354 9.70 21.80 13.03
N LEU A 355 9.55 22.62 14.09
CA LEU A 355 10.58 22.80 15.11
C LEU A 355 10.90 21.48 15.80
N VAL A 356 9.88 20.72 16.21
CA VAL A 356 10.06 19.39 16.83
C VAL A 356 10.81 18.43 15.91
N VAL A 357 10.45 18.36 14.63
CA VAL A 357 11.13 17.47 13.68
C VAL A 357 12.57 17.90 13.44
N ALA A 358 12.84 19.21 13.39
CA ALA A 358 14.20 19.72 13.27
C ALA A 358 15.09 19.21 14.40
N GLU A 359 14.61 19.25 15.64
CA GLU A 359 15.31 18.70 16.81
C GLU A 359 15.51 17.19 16.74
N MET A 360 14.49 16.46 16.27
CA MET A 360 14.53 14.99 16.18
C MET A 360 15.46 14.47 15.08
N LEU A 361 15.70 15.24 14.01
CA LEU A 361 16.62 14.82 12.92
C LEU A 361 18.07 14.74 13.39
N ASP A 362 18.46 15.52 14.39
CA ASP A 362 19.80 15.51 14.98
C ASP A 362 19.99 14.39 16.02
N ALA A 363 18.91 13.74 16.50
CA ALA A 363 18.93 12.73 17.54
C ALA A 363 19.27 11.32 17.01
N HIS A 364 20.55 11.04 16.78
CA HIS A 364 21.01 9.77 16.16
C HIS A 364 20.86 8.53 17.06
N GLY A 365 20.97 8.65 18.38
CA GLY A 365 20.92 7.52 19.33
C GLY A 365 19.57 6.81 19.42
N ALA A 366 18.46 7.52 19.27
CA ALA A 366 17.12 6.97 19.37
C ALA A 366 16.78 5.94 18.26
N LEU A 367 17.42 6.04 17.09
CA LEU A 367 17.19 5.14 15.97
C LEU A 367 17.75 3.72 16.20
N ALA A 368 18.89 3.58 16.90
CA ALA A 368 19.50 2.28 17.17
C ALA A 368 18.61 1.43 18.10
N ALA A 369 18.12 2.04 19.20
CA ALA A 369 17.21 1.37 20.14
C ALA A 369 15.89 0.96 19.45
N ARG A 370 15.31 1.84 18.62
CA ARG A 370 14.12 1.53 17.85
C ARG A 370 14.33 0.38 16.85
N ARG A 371 15.48 0.35 16.19
CA ARG A 371 15.86 -0.74 15.27
C ARG A 371 15.89 -2.09 15.99
N ALA A 372 16.55 -2.16 17.14
CA ALA A 372 16.61 -3.38 17.95
C ALA A 372 15.20 -3.86 18.34
N GLN A 373 14.36 -2.95 18.85
CA GLN A 373 12.99 -3.26 19.22
C GLN A 373 12.14 -3.75 18.03
N MET A 374 12.27 -3.10 16.86
CA MET A 374 11.50 -3.51 15.68
C MET A 374 11.97 -4.86 15.13
N ARG A 375 13.28 -5.16 15.22
CA ARG A 375 13.84 -6.47 14.86
C ARG A 375 13.24 -7.56 15.74
N GLU A 376 13.26 -7.38 17.05
CA GLU A 376 12.68 -8.29 18.02
C GLU A 376 11.19 -8.55 17.75
N ARG A 377 10.40 -7.51 17.56
CA ARG A 377 8.96 -7.65 17.26
C ARG A 377 8.67 -8.34 15.94
N ARG A 378 9.48 -8.08 14.89
CA ARG A 378 9.41 -8.80 13.62
C ARG A 378 9.64 -10.31 13.86
N ASP A 379 10.66 -10.65 14.63
CA ASP A 379 11.06 -12.03 14.86
C ASP A 379 10.03 -12.77 15.72
N ILE A 380 9.45 -12.11 16.73
CA ILE A 380 8.33 -12.62 17.54
C ILE A 380 7.09 -12.88 16.66
N LEU A 381 6.72 -11.92 15.81
CA LEU A 381 5.59 -12.12 14.89
C LEU A 381 5.86 -13.29 13.93
N ALA A 382 7.05 -13.36 13.36
CA ALA A 382 7.44 -14.44 12.45
C ALA A 382 7.43 -15.80 13.14
N GLN A 383 7.89 -15.90 14.39
CA GLN A 383 7.83 -17.11 15.19
C GLN A 383 6.39 -17.52 15.48
N ALA A 384 5.54 -16.59 15.92
CA ALA A 384 4.13 -16.88 16.20
C ALA A 384 3.39 -17.37 14.94
N LEU A 385 3.66 -16.78 13.78
CA LEU A 385 3.07 -17.25 12.52
C LEU A 385 3.54 -18.67 12.17
N ARG A 386 4.81 -19.00 12.31
CA ARG A 386 5.33 -20.38 12.05
C ARG A 386 4.75 -21.40 13.01
N GLU A 387 4.53 -21.03 14.26
CA GLU A 387 3.98 -21.92 15.30
C GLU A 387 2.48 -22.17 15.10
N HIS A 388 1.69 -21.12 14.87
CA HIS A 388 0.23 -21.24 14.87
C HIS A 388 -0.39 -21.38 13.47
N LEU A 389 0.35 -20.98 12.41
CA LEU A 389 -0.07 -20.98 11.01
C LEU A 389 1.06 -21.51 10.09
N PRO A 390 1.54 -22.76 10.30
CA PRO A 390 2.77 -23.29 9.69
C PRO A 390 2.71 -23.38 8.16
N ASP A 391 1.51 -23.48 7.57
CA ASP A 391 1.32 -23.55 6.12
C ASP A 391 1.38 -22.18 5.44
N TRP A 392 1.40 -21.08 6.23
CA TRP A 392 1.47 -19.74 5.70
C TRP A 392 2.90 -19.36 5.35
N ARG A 393 3.08 -18.67 4.23
CA ARG A 393 4.39 -18.36 3.68
C ARG A 393 4.66 -16.85 3.69
N PHE A 394 5.86 -16.47 4.08
CA PHE A 394 6.32 -15.09 4.03
C PHE A 394 7.84 -15.05 3.96
N ARG A 395 8.36 -13.97 3.40
CA ARG A 395 9.78 -13.62 3.45
C ARG A 395 10.05 -12.74 4.69
N LEU A 396 11.19 -12.94 5.34
CA LEU A 396 11.61 -12.10 6.46
C LEU A 396 12.31 -10.84 5.92
N PRO A 397 11.72 -9.63 6.04
CA PRO A 397 12.31 -8.44 5.46
C PRO A 397 13.46 -7.90 6.32
N GLU A 398 14.42 -7.24 5.68
CA GLU A 398 15.54 -6.56 6.35
C GLU A 398 15.20 -5.16 6.85
N GLY A 399 13.96 -4.71 6.65
CA GLY A 399 13.43 -3.43 7.05
C GLY A 399 11.94 -3.32 6.79
N GLY A 400 11.42 -2.11 6.87
CA GLY A 400 9.98 -1.87 6.79
C GLY A 400 9.31 -2.01 8.14
N LEU A 401 7.99 -2.23 8.14
CA LEU A 401 7.18 -2.29 9.36
C LEU A 401 6.16 -3.44 9.35
N SER A 402 6.17 -4.30 8.34
CA SER A 402 5.17 -5.38 8.18
C SER A 402 5.76 -6.60 7.48
N LEU A 403 5.13 -7.74 7.74
CA LEU A 403 5.28 -8.96 6.94
C LEU A 403 4.20 -8.97 5.87
N TRP A 404 4.55 -9.40 4.65
CA TRP A 404 3.63 -9.72 3.57
C TRP A 404 3.46 -11.23 3.54
N VAL A 405 2.29 -11.70 3.96
CA VAL A 405 2.06 -13.11 4.30
C VAL A 405 1.07 -13.72 3.34
N ARG A 406 1.43 -14.84 2.73
CA ARG A 406 0.59 -15.63 1.83
C ARG A 406 -0.10 -16.76 2.57
N MET A 407 -1.42 -16.80 2.48
CA MET A 407 -2.24 -17.94 2.90
C MET A 407 -2.17 -19.07 1.86
N PRO A 408 -2.22 -20.34 2.25
CA PRO A 408 -2.17 -21.47 1.32
C PRO A 408 -3.43 -21.59 0.45
N HIS A 409 -4.58 -21.13 0.91
CA HIS A 409 -5.87 -21.17 0.24
C HIS A 409 -6.83 -20.10 0.80
N GLY A 410 -8.03 -19.97 0.23
CA GLY A 410 -9.11 -19.12 0.72
C GLY A 410 -8.90 -17.63 0.39
N SER A 411 -9.66 -16.76 1.04
CA SER A 411 -9.74 -15.32 0.82
C SER A 411 -9.25 -14.56 2.05
N ALA A 412 -8.23 -13.72 1.87
CA ALA A 412 -7.73 -12.82 2.91
C ALA A 412 -8.79 -11.79 3.32
N THR A 413 -9.62 -11.35 2.38
CA THR A 413 -10.75 -10.45 2.64
C THR A 413 -11.78 -11.11 3.54
N ALA A 414 -12.11 -12.39 3.29
CA ALA A 414 -13.04 -13.12 4.13
C ALA A 414 -12.48 -13.31 5.54
N LEU A 415 -11.22 -13.74 5.65
CA LEU A 415 -10.56 -13.91 6.93
C LEU A 415 -10.48 -12.58 7.70
N ALA A 416 -10.14 -11.47 7.05
CA ALA A 416 -10.08 -10.15 7.68
C ALA A 416 -11.44 -9.76 8.28
N ALA A 417 -12.56 -9.99 7.57
CA ALA A 417 -13.90 -9.75 8.07
C ALA A 417 -14.26 -10.63 9.28
N ASP A 418 -13.80 -11.90 9.28
CA ASP A 418 -14.09 -12.83 10.35
C ASP A 418 -13.30 -12.52 11.64
N VAL A 419 -12.01 -12.15 11.52
CA VAL A 419 -11.20 -11.76 12.68
C VAL A 419 -11.57 -10.36 13.21
N GLU A 420 -12.10 -9.47 12.35
CA GLU A 420 -12.63 -8.17 12.78
C GLU A 420 -13.74 -8.32 13.81
N ARG A 421 -14.65 -9.29 13.63
CA ARG A 421 -15.70 -9.63 14.61
C ARG A 421 -15.14 -10.06 15.97
N LYS A 422 -13.88 -10.52 15.99
CA LYS A 422 -13.14 -10.90 17.22
C LYS A 422 -12.20 -9.80 17.70
N GLY A 423 -12.33 -8.58 17.18
CA GLY A 423 -11.56 -7.40 17.59
C GLY A 423 -10.16 -7.30 16.99
N VAL A 424 -9.83 -8.04 15.93
CA VAL A 424 -8.54 -7.93 15.21
C VAL A 424 -8.77 -7.38 13.81
N TYR A 425 -8.18 -6.24 13.49
CA TYR A 425 -8.29 -5.56 12.20
C TYR A 425 -7.08 -5.86 11.32
N LEU A 426 -7.29 -6.40 10.12
CA LEU A 426 -6.25 -6.81 9.17
C LEU A 426 -6.39 -6.08 7.84
N ALA A 427 -5.27 -5.84 7.16
CA ALA A 427 -5.22 -5.30 5.82
C ALA A 427 -5.07 -6.44 4.78
N PRO A 428 -6.14 -6.86 4.08
CA PRO A 428 -6.09 -7.88 3.05
C PRO A 428 -5.43 -7.37 1.76
N GLY A 429 -4.86 -8.28 0.97
CA GLY A 429 -4.09 -7.98 -0.24
C GLY A 429 -4.77 -7.10 -1.28
N PRO A 430 -6.07 -7.24 -1.55
CA PRO A 430 -6.74 -6.42 -2.58
C PRO A 430 -6.65 -4.90 -2.36
N VAL A 431 -6.52 -4.42 -1.10
CA VAL A 431 -6.39 -2.98 -0.82
C VAL A 431 -5.05 -2.38 -1.28
N PHE A 432 -4.06 -3.22 -1.58
CA PHE A 432 -2.72 -2.81 -2.06
C PHE A 432 -2.59 -2.83 -3.59
N SER A 433 -3.67 -2.97 -4.32
CA SER A 433 -3.65 -3.04 -5.78
C SER A 433 -4.73 -2.14 -6.38
N VAL A 434 -4.40 -1.48 -7.49
CA VAL A 434 -5.33 -0.58 -8.21
C VAL A 434 -6.53 -1.35 -8.77
N GLU A 435 -6.28 -2.57 -9.23
CA GLU A 435 -7.23 -3.43 -9.94
C GLU A 435 -7.75 -4.59 -9.08
N GLY A 436 -7.43 -4.61 -7.77
CA GLY A 436 -7.68 -5.75 -6.90
C GLY A 436 -6.69 -6.90 -7.16
N GLY A 437 -7.05 -8.12 -6.75
CA GLY A 437 -6.15 -9.27 -6.74
C GLY A 437 -5.44 -9.42 -5.39
N ASN A 438 -4.47 -10.33 -5.32
CA ASN A 438 -3.72 -10.62 -4.09
C ASN A 438 -4.58 -11.09 -2.90
N ASP A 439 -5.78 -11.64 -3.12
CA ASP A 439 -6.72 -12.03 -2.04
C ASP A 439 -6.28 -13.29 -1.26
N GLN A 440 -5.07 -13.78 -1.52
CA GLN A 440 -4.40 -14.77 -0.66
C GLN A 440 -3.30 -14.14 0.21
N TRP A 441 -3.18 -12.82 0.23
CA TRP A 441 -2.14 -12.12 0.94
C TRP A 441 -2.70 -11.22 2.03
N LEU A 442 -1.94 -11.09 3.11
CA LEU A 442 -2.21 -10.18 4.23
C LEU A 442 -0.97 -9.36 4.54
N ARG A 443 -1.15 -8.06 4.79
CA ARG A 443 -0.10 -7.26 5.40
C ARG A 443 -0.27 -7.26 6.92
N ILE A 444 0.71 -7.80 7.64
CA ILE A 444 0.71 -7.90 9.11
C ILE A 444 1.84 -7.04 9.67
N PRO A 445 1.54 -5.85 10.24
CA PRO A 445 2.57 -4.99 10.82
C PRO A 445 3.10 -5.54 12.14
N TYR A 446 4.41 -5.36 12.37
CA TYR A 446 5.08 -5.73 13.64
C TYR A 446 5.40 -4.54 14.53
N ALA A 447 4.82 -3.36 14.26
CA ALA A 447 5.05 -2.15 15.07
C ALA A 447 4.23 -2.09 16.37
N LYS A 448 3.42 -3.11 16.66
CA LYS A 448 2.59 -3.22 17.88
C LYS A 448 3.35 -3.90 19.03
N PRO A 449 2.88 -3.78 20.28
CA PRO A 449 3.42 -4.55 21.42
C PRO A 449 3.37 -6.06 21.17
N GLU A 450 4.37 -6.77 21.67
CA GLU A 450 4.58 -8.22 21.44
C GLU A 450 3.37 -9.07 21.83
N ALA A 451 2.81 -8.83 23.02
CA ALA A 451 1.62 -9.54 23.48
C ALA A 451 0.43 -9.39 22.53
N MET A 452 0.25 -8.19 21.92
CA MET A 452 -0.80 -7.96 20.93
C MET A 452 -0.53 -8.70 19.62
N LEU A 453 0.73 -8.80 19.19
CA LEU A 453 1.11 -9.54 17.98
C LEU A 453 0.81 -11.02 18.13
N VAL A 454 1.23 -11.63 19.24
CA VAL A 454 0.98 -13.05 19.53
C VAL A 454 -0.52 -13.32 19.66
N GLN A 455 -1.26 -12.46 20.36
CA GLN A 455 -2.71 -12.59 20.51
C GLN A 455 -3.42 -12.51 19.15
N ALA A 456 -3.06 -11.56 18.30
CA ALA A 456 -3.64 -11.42 16.97
C ALA A 456 -3.41 -12.68 16.11
N VAL A 457 -2.20 -13.25 16.13
CA VAL A 457 -1.88 -14.49 15.41
C VAL A 457 -2.72 -15.66 15.93
N ARG A 458 -2.93 -15.77 17.24
CA ARG A 458 -3.80 -16.82 17.82
C ARG A 458 -5.24 -16.68 17.34
N VAL A 459 -5.80 -15.47 17.37
CA VAL A 459 -7.16 -15.20 16.86
C VAL A 459 -7.27 -15.53 15.37
N MET A 460 -6.26 -15.18 14.57
CA MET A 460 -6.20 -15.56 13.15
C MET A 460 -6.19 -17.08 12.98
N ALA A 461 -5.36 -17.80 13.73
CA ALA A 461 -5.24 -19.25 13.66
C ALA A 461 -6.53 -19.97 14.04
N GLU A 462 -7.18 -19.57 15.12
CA GLU A 462 -8.47 -20.10 15.54
C GLU A 462 -9.56 -19.85 14.49
N THR A 463 -9.56 -18.65 13.89
CA THR A 463 -10.53 -18.31 12.86
C THR A 463 -10.25 -19.09 11.58
N TRP A 464 -8.98 -19.20 11.20
CA TRP A 464 -8.53 -19.91 10.00
C TRP A 464 -8.89 -21.41 10.01
N LYS A 465 -8.86 -22.07 11.16
CA LYS A 465 -9.27 -23.49 11.31
C LYS A 465 -10.73 -23.72 10.90
N ALA A 466 -11.58 -22.71 11.01
CA ALA A 466 -12.99 -22.77 10.60
C ALA A 466 -13.20 -22.46 9.09
N HIS A 467 -12.17 -21.99 8.39
CA HIS A 467 -12.26 -21.75 6.95
C HIS A 467 -12.13 -23.06 6.16
N PRO A 468 -13.05 -23.38 5.26
CA PRO A 468 -13.00 -24.62 4.50
C PRO A 468 -11.75 -24.66 3.62
N ARG A 469 -11.02 -25.76 3.68
CA ARG A 469 -9.99 -26.08 2.69
C ARG A 469 -10.67 -26.23 1.34
N ASP A 470 -10.26 -25.46 0.34
CA ASP A 470 -10.76 -25.62 -1.03
C ASP A 470 -10.58 -27.08 -1.46
N ALA A 471 -11.66 -27.70 -1.93
CA ALA A 471 -11.68 -29.11 -2.37
C ALA A 471 -10.68 -29.42 -3.51
N ARG A 472 -10.04 -28.41 -4.09
CA ARG A 472 -8.99 -28.54 -5.12
C ARG A 472 -7.68 -29.12 -4.57
N HIS A 473 -7.24 -28.69 -3.38
CA HIS A 473 -5.98 -29.19 -2.79
C HIS A 473 -6.07 -30.64 -2.31
N GLN A 474 -7.27 -31.12 -1.97
CA GLN A 474 -7.46 -32.54 -1.64
C GLN A 474 -7.35 -33.47 -2.87
N ARG A 475 -7.74 -33.00 -4.08
CA ARG A 475 -7.61 -33.82 -5.30
C ARG A 475 -6.17 -33.93 -5.80
N ASP A 476 -5.34 -32.89 -5.61
CA ASP A 476 -3.92 -32.96 -5.99
C ASP A 476 -3.08 -33.76 -5.01
N ALA A 477 -3.43 -33.77 -3.73
CA ALA A 477 -2.81 -34.65 -2.74
C ALA A 477 -3.16 -36.13 -3.00
N VAL A 478 -4.42 -36.41 -3.39
CA VAL A 478 -4.85 -37.76 -3.74
C VAL A 478 -4.24 -38.24 -5.07
N LYS A 479 -4.07 -37.34 -6.07
CA LYS A 479 -3.40 -37.70 -7.31
C LYS A 479 -1.90 -38.00 -7.14
N ARG A 480 -1.22 -37.38 -6.16
CA ARG A 480 0.19 -37.69 -5.83
C ARG A 480 0.35 -39.01 -5.06
N LEU A 481 -0.73 -39.54 -4.47
CA LEU A 481 -0.75 -40.84 -3.80
C LEU A 481 -1.06 -42.01 -4.74
N ILE A 482 -1.45 -41.77 -5.99
CA ILE A 482 -1.83 -42.76 -6.99
C ILE A 482 -0.83 -42.83 -8.16
N ALA A 483 0.24 -42.05 -8.12
CA ALA A 483 1.38 -42.09 -9.03
C ALA A 483 2.65 -42.51 -8.22
#